data_3bd4921c6144ae2e8b8744c6b663810c
#
_entry.id   3bd4921c6144ae2e8b8744c6b663810c
#
_cell.length_a   1.000
_cell.length_b   1.000
_cell.length_c   1.000
_cell.angle_alpha   90.00
_cell.angle_beta   90.00
_cell.angle_gamma   90.00
#
_symmetry.space_group_name_H-M   'P 1'
#
loop_
_entity.id
_entity.type
_entity.pdbx_description
1 polymer ?
#
loop_
_entity_poly.entity_id
_entity_poly.type
_entity_poly.pdbx_seq_one_letter_code
_entity_poly.pdbx_strand_id
1 'polypeptide(L)'
;MRKLSVFIGLVLCAVMPFYAVAQNQEEKKEKKKKERKEVKPNYKHKFTTFHLEARADFEYDYDLIKWSSLVDPYNPGSGSAEQHNYGFRGDYFNFLLGGDIGDHISYFFRQRIVPVKGFTELFDNTDFLYIQYKFNDQWSLRMGKEAIYVGGFEYDAPPIDVYYYTHYWGSFPCFLLGMSAAFTDKSGKNKIVFNLANSPYVHYMDNKWNSGLLSYNLYWSGNFGHFSTLYSLNFLEYQRGKFINFIVLGNKLSFDKWSIYFDYINRAASFNNFFKDFSVVSRLDWHVSPSVNLFAKGGYEQNFSGCYYTSGYENSLVDADMLMPNNQAHCFYGLGMEFRPRVYPDLRVHAYVANSVMNRPSEYEGDYSWKHQTLTANVGVTWWLNFMKFLPEKLK
;
A
#
# COMPACT_ATOMS: atom_id res chain seq x y z
N MET A 1 -31.95 -1.74 -7.86
CA MET A 1 -32.14 -0.70 -8.87
C MET A 1 -32.22 0.72 -8.31
N ARG A 2 -32.96 1.03 -7.23
CA ARG A 2 -33.03 2.42 -6.67
C ARG A 2 -31.72 3.01 -6.15
N LYS A 3 -30.77 2.20 -5.67
CA LYS A 3 -29.47 2.70 -5.14
C LYS A 3 -28.46 3.07 -6.23
N LEU A 4 -28.55 2.45 -7.41
CA LEU A 4 -27.69 2.75 -8.55
C LEU A 4 -28.07 4.11 -9.18
N SER A 5 -29.35 4.45 -9.20
CA SER A 5 -29.84 5.75 -9.72
C SER A 5 -29.40 6.94 -8.87
N VAL A 6 -29.22 6.78 -7.56
CA VAL A 6 -28.72 7.86 -6.68
C VAL A 6 -27.22 8.09 -6.91
N PHE A 7 -26.45 7.03 -7.14
CA PHE A 7 -25.01 7.15 -7.41
C PHE A 7 -24.72 7.76 -8.78
N ILE A 8 -25.47 7.34 -9.82
CA ILE A 8 -25.41 7.95 -11.15
C ILE A 8 -25.84 9.41 -11.09
N GLY A 9 -26.83 9.76 -10.27
CA GLY A 9 -27.27 11.12 -10.04
C GLY A 9 -26.16 11.98 -9.41
N LEU A 10 -25.43 11.48 -8.42
CA LEU A 10 -24.31 12.18 -7.78
C LEU A 10 -23.13 12.40 -8.74
N VAL A 11 -22.79 11.41 -9.57
CA VAL A 11 -21.74 11.53 -10.58
C VAL A 11 -22.15 12.52 -11.67
N LEU A 12 -23.43 12.50 -12.12
CA LEU A 12 -23.95 13.45 -13.08
C LEU A 12 -24.02 14.87 -12.51
N CYS A 13 -24.37 15.05 -11.23
CA CYS A 13 -24.34 16.37 -10.57
C CYS A 13 -22.91 16.92 -10.42
N ALA A 14 -21.89 16.05 -10.28
CA ALA A 14 -20.49 16.47 -10.29
C ALA A 14 -19.98 16.84 -11.70
N VAL A 15 -20.57 16.26 -12.77
CA VAL A 15 -20.17 16.49 -14.16
C VAL A 15 -20.97 17.64 -14.81
N MET A 16 -22.21 17.90 -14.39
CA MET A 16 -23.05 18.96 -14.96
C MET A 16 -22.44 20.38 -14.92
N PRO A 17 -21.72 20.81 -13.87
CA PRO A 17 -21.04 22.11 -13.91
C PRO A 17 -20.04 22.23 -15.05
N PHE A 18 -19.42 21.11 -15.46
CA PHE A 18 -18.46 21.09 -16.55
C PHE A 18 -19.10 21.25 -17.92
N TYR A 19 -20.32 20.72 -18.11
CA TYR A 19 -21.07 20.88 -19.36
C TYR A 19 -21.56 22.34 -19.57
N ALA A 20 -22.05 22.99 -18.52
CA ALA A 20 -22.47 24.37 -18.57
C ALA A 20 -21.31 25.35 -18.82
N VAL A 21 -20.11 25.05 -18.27
CA VAL A 21 -18.90 25.83 -18.53
C VAL A 21 -18.39 25.60 -19.96
N ALA A 22 -18.53 24.39 -20.49
CA ALA A 22 -18.12 24.07 -21.86
C ALA A 22 -19.00 24.78 -22.90
N GLN A 23 -20.33 24.82 -22.72
CA GLN A 23 -21.25 25.51 -23.64
C GLN A 23 -21.07 27.07 -23.63
N ASN A 24 -20.83 27.66 -22.47
CA ASN A 24 -20.54 29.11 -22.39
C ASN A 24 -19.16 29.47 -22.99
N GLN A 25 -18.26 28.52 -23.11
CA GLN A 25 -16.98 28.71 -23.82
C GLN A 25 -17.12 28.55 -25.34
N GLU A 26 -18.05 27.75 -25.84
CA GLU A 26 -18.28 27.61 -27.29
C GLU A 26 -18.86 28.88 -27.91
N GLU A 27 -19.86 29.53 -27.27
CA GLU A 27 -20.39 30.81 -27.76
C GLU A 27 -19.34 31.93 -27.77
N LYS A 28 -18.40 31.94 -26.84
CA LYS A 28 -17.26 32.88 -26.85
C LYS A 28 -16.19 32.50 -27.89
N LYS A 29 -16.10 31.25 -28.30
CA LYS A 29 -15.11 30.76 -29.29
C LYS A 29 -15.49 31.11 -30.72
N GLU A 30 -16.76 31.21 -31.07
CA GLU A 30 -17.17 31.62 -32.41
C GLU A 30 -16.82 33.07 -32.75
N LYS A 31 -16.79 33.97 -31.77
CA LYS A 31 -16.37 35.37 -31.96
C LYS A 31 -14.86 35.61 -32.06
N LYS A 32 -14.00 34.60 -31.65
CA LYS A 32 -12.54 34.68 -31.71
C LYS A 32 -11.90 33.83 -32.81
N LYS A 33 -12.66 33.36 -33.78
CA LYS A 33 -12.16 32.40 -34.81
C LYS A 33 -11.29 33.05 -35.91
N LYS A 34 -10.96 34.36 -35.84
CA LYS A 34 -10.21 35.05 -36.89
C LYS A 34 -8.68 35.17 -36.66
N GLU A 35 -8.13 34.78 -35.51
CA GLU A 35 -6.68 34.76 -35.28
C GLU A 35 -6.26 33.59 -34.38
N ARG A 36 -6.52 32.37 -34.80
CA ARG A 36 -5.79 31.23 -34.21
C ARG A 36 -4.50 31.01 -35.01
N LYS A 37 -3.39 31.62 -34.56
CA LYS A 37 -2.09 30.97 -34.77
C LYS A 37 -2.24 29.55 -34.22
N GLU A 38 -1.99 28.54 -35.04
CA GLU A 38 -1.84 27.15 -34.57
C GLU A 38 -0.86 27.14 -33.42
N VAL A 39 -1.36 27.01 -32.20
CA VAL A 39 -0.51 26.77 -31.05
C VAL A 39 -0.04 25.32 -31.26
N LYS A 40 1.15 25.17 -31.81
CA LYS A 40 1.81 23.86 -31.85
C LYS A 40 1.90 23.39 -30.40
N PRO A 41 1.29 22.26 -30.04
CA PRO A 41 1.36 21.78 -28.68
C PRO A 41 2.85 21.59 -28.32
N ASN A 42 3.25 22.17 -27.20
CA ASN A 42 4.63 22.06 -26.71
C ASN A 42 4.81 20.68 -26.08
N TYR A 43 5.08 19.67 -26.88
CA TYR A 43 5.35 18.29 -26.42
C TYR A 43 6.75 18.14 -25.84
N LYS A 44 7.19 19.08 -25.01
CA LYS A 44 8.44 18.89 -24.28
C LYS A 44 8.25 17.74 -23.33
N HIS A 45 8.95 16.65 -23.59
CA HIS A 45 9.05 15.50 -22.71
C HIS A 45 10.23 15.71 -21.76
N LYS A 46 10.01 15.47 -20.47
CA LYS A 46 11.05 15.45 -19.44
C LYS A 46 10.92 14.17 -18.62
N PHE A 47 12.04 13.50 -18.40
CA PHE A 47 12.07 12.44 -17.40
C PHE A 47 12.12 13.05 -16.00
N THR A 48 11.34 12.50 -15.07
CA THR A 48 11.37 12.85 -13.65
C THR A 48 11.95 11.71 -12.82
N THR A 49 11.88 10.49 -13.34
CA THR A 49 12.35 9.27 -12.68
C THR A 49 12.91 8.31 -13.73
N PHE A 50 14.13 7.83 -13.52
CA PHE A 50 14.75 6.80 -14.34
C PHE A 50 15.84 6.10 -13.51
N HIS A 51 15.47 5.02 -12.83
CA HIS A 51 16.42 4.29 -12.00
C HIS A 51 16.06 2.80 -11.81
N LEU A 52 17.04 2.02 -11.40
CA LEU A 52 16.86 0.71 -10.81
C LEU A 52 16.99 0.84 -9.29
N GLU A 53 16.21 0.07 -8.58
CA GLU A 53 16.38 -0.14 -7.15
C GLU A 53 16.52 -1.63 -6.86
N ALA A 54 17.46 -1.96 -5.98
CA ALA A 54 17.74 -3.32 -5.57
C ALA A 54 18.00 -3.39 -4.07
N ARG A 55 17.53 -4.47 -3.44
CA ARG A 55 17.84 -4.80 -2.07
C ARG A 55 18.24 -6.26 -1.99
N ALA A 56 19.35 -6.53 -1.30
CA ALA A 56 19.83 -7.85 -0.99
C ALA A 56 20.17 -7.94 0.49
N ASP A 57 19.72 -9.00 1.12
CA ASP A 57 19.80 -9.24 2.56
C ASP A 57 20.51 -10.57 2.84
N PHE A 58 21.22 -10.63 3.95
CA PHE A 58 21.52 -11.86 4.65
C PHE A 58 20.66 -11.91 5.90
N GLU A 59 19.88 -12.97 6.04
CA GLU A 59 18.93 -13.12 7.12
C GLU A 59 19.14 -14.44 7.85
N TYR A 60 18.97 -14.39 9.15
CA TYR A 60 18.92 -15.54 10.04
C TYR A 60 17.61 -15.49 10.82
N ASP A 61 16.84 -16.57 10.75
CA ASP A 61 15.61 -16.76 11.49
C ASP A 61 15.74 -17.95 12.44
N TYR A 62 15.33 -17.73 13.68
CA TYR A 62 15.08 -18.76 14.66
C TYR A 62 13.58 -18.87 14.91
N ASP A 63 12.99 -19.98 14.48
CA ASP A 63 11.57 -20.27 14.64
C ASP A 63 11.33 -21.25 15.78
N LEU A 64 10.41 -20.91 16.68
CA LEU A 64 9.92 -21.75 17.74
C LEU A 64 8.40 -21.88 17.62
N ILE A 65 7.96 -23.09 17.26
CA ILE A 65 6.54 -23.43 17.15
C ILE A 65 6.15 -24.28 18.35
N LYS A 66 5.14 -23.86 19.08
CA LYS A 66 4.52 -24.63 20.17
C LYS A 66 3.06 -24.86 19.87
N TRP A 67 2.60 -26.09 20.10
CA TRP A 67 1.20 -26.45 19.91
C TRP A 67 0.68 -27.28 21.09
N SER A 68 -0.61 -27.18 21.30
CA SER A 68 -1.35 -28.02 22.25
C SER A 68 -2.67 -28.40 21.61
N SER A 69 -2.92 -29.69 21.53
CA SER A 69 -4.20 -30.24 21.09
C SER A 69 -4.88 -30.93 22.28
N LEU A 70 -6.08 -30.49 22.59
CA LEU A 70 -6.93 -31.12 23.61
C LEU A 70 -7.87 -32.16 23.01
N VAL A 71 -7.90 -32.27 21.66
CA VAL A 71 -8.98 -32.98 20.93
C VAL A 71 -8.60 -34.28 20.31
N ASP A 72 -7.32 -34.59 20.13
CA ASP A 72 -6.99 -35.89 19.57
C ASP A 72 -7.02 -36.95 20.69
N PRO A 73 -8.09 -37.70 20.85
CA PRO A 73 -8.17 -38.74 21.86
C PRO A 73 -7.15 -39.87 21.60
N TYR A 74 -6.58 -39.95 20.40
CA TYR A 74 -5.56 -40.91 20.02
C TYR A 74 -4.14 -40.35 20.13
N ASN A 75 -4.01 -39.02 20.19
CA ASN A 75 -2.72 -38.36 20.31
C ASN A 75 -2.89 -37.02 21.08
N PRO A 76 -3.31 -37.05 22.36
CA PRO A 76 -3.33 -35.86 23.18
C PRO A 76 -1.87 -35.42 23.37
N GLY A 77 -1.45 -34.39 22.62
CA GLY A 77 -0.05 -34.00 22.60
C GLY A 77 0.13 -32.49 22.62
N SER A 78 0.91 -32.03 23.54
CA SER A 78 1.62 -30.77 23.41
C SER A 78 3.00 -31.04 22.82
N GLY A 79 3.46 -30.21 21.89
CA GLY A 79 4.77 -30.35 21.29
C GLY A 79 5.42 -29.02 21.01
N SER A 80 6.69 -29.06 20.67
CA SER A 80 7.43 -27.91 20.13
C SER A 80 8.36 -28.36 19.01
N ALA A 81 8.52 -27.49 18.03
CA ALA A 81 9.54 -27.64 16.98
C ALA A 81 10.38 -26.37 16.94
N GLU A 82 11.68 -26.56 16.72
CA GLU A 82 12.63 -25.47 16.53
C GLU A 82 13.22 -25.60 15.13
N GLN A 83 13.35 -24.47 14.44
CA GLN A 83 13.94 -24.42 13.11
C GLN A 83 14.87 -23.21 13.01
N HIS A 84 16.00 -23.41 12.34
CA HIS A 84 16.95 -22.36 12.02
C HIS A 84 17.03 -22.22 10.50
N ASN A 85 16.75 -21.03 9.99
CA ASN A 85 16.85 -20.69 8.58
C ASN A 85 17.85 -19.56 8.42
N TYR A 86 18.72 -19.64 7.43
CA TYR A 86 19.64 -18.55 7.13
C TYR A 86 20.05 -18.57 5.67
N GLY A 87 20.36 -17.40 5.14
CA GLY A 87 20.83 -17.29 3.78
C GLY A 87 20.81 -15.89 3.21
N PHE A 88 21.34 -15.78 2.01
CA PHE A 88 21.22 -14.58 1.20
C PHE A 88 19.92 -14.61 0.41
N ARG A 89 19.24 -13.47 0.36
CA ARG A 89 18.06 -13.29 -0.48
C ARG A 89 18.08 -11.93 -1.18
N GLY A 90 17.50 -11.88 -2.36
CA GLY A 90 17.18 -10.62 -3.06
C GLY A 90 15.72 -10.28 -2.81
N ASP A 91 15.45 -9.20 -2.10
CA ASP A 91 14.08 -8.84 -1.74
C ASP A 91 13.38 -7.99 -2.80
N TYR A 92 14.12 -7.06 -3.39
CA TYR A 92 13.56 -6.13 -4.37
C TYR A 92 14.55 -5.93 -5.52
N PHE A 93 14.02 -5.98 -6.73
CA PHE A 93 14.72 -5.57 -7.93
C PHE A 93 13.71 -4.94 -8.88
N ASN A 94 13.65 -3.60 -8.89
CA ASN A 94 12.63 -2.84 -9.59
C ASN A 94 13.23 -1.85 -10.57
N PHE A 95 12.59 -1.71 -11.73
CA PHE A 95 12.86 -0.65 -12.68
C PHE A 95 11.77 0.41 -12.60
N LEU A 96 12.16 1.68 -12.50
CA LEU A 96 11.26 2.81 -12.38
C LEU A 96 11.52 3.82 -13.50
N LEU A 97 10.42 4.24 -14.13
CA LEU A 97 10.41 5.24 -15.20
C LEU A 97 9.25 6.20 -15.00
N GLY A 98 9.51 7.49 -15.05
CA GLY A 98 8.47 8.51 -14.96
C GLY A 98 8.85 9.75 -15.73
N GLY A 99 7.86 10.54 -16.08
CA GLY A 99 8.10 11.77 -16.80
C GLY A 99 6.87 12.65 -16.97
N ASP A 100 7.11 13.84 -17.48
CA ASP A 100 6.09 14.82 -17.85
C ASP A 100 6.07 15.04 -19.36
N ILE A 101 4.88 15.21 -19.92
CA ILE A 101 4.64 15.57 -21.31
C ILE A 101 3.87 16.89 -21.33
N GLY A 102 4.60 17.99 -21.64
CA GLY A 102 4.07 19.33 -21.47
C GLY A 102 3.76 19.66 -20.00
N ASP A 103 2.77 20.53 -19.78
CA ASP A 103 2.47 21.09 -18.45
C ASP A 103 1.37 20.33 -17.70
N HIS A 104 0.67 19.41 -18.37
CA HIS A 104 -0.53 18.79 -17.84
C HIS A 104 -0.48 17.28 -17.69
N ILE A 105 0.38 16.59 -18.45
CA ILE A 105 0.41 15.13 -18.48
C ILE A 105 1.66 14.64 -17.79
N SER A 106 1.51 13.72 -16.85
CA SER A 106 2.60 12.94 -16.29
C SER A 106 2.29 11.45 -16.34
N TYR A 107 3.31 10.64 -16.34
CA TYR A 107 3.19 9.18 -16.33
C TYR A 107 4.21 8.58 -15.37
N PHE A 108 3.91 7.39 -14.88
CA PHE A 108 4.83 6.63 -14.03
C PHE A 108 4.66 5.14 -14.27
N PHE A 109 5.80 4.44 -14.27
CA PHE A 109 5.92 3.01 -14.45
C PHE A 109 6.89 2.45 -13.42
N ARG A 110 6.50 1.37 -12.74
CA ARG A 110 7.37 0.55 -11.88
C ARG A 110 7.13 -0.92 -12.16
N GLN A 111 8.18 -1.60 -12.57
CA GLN A 111 8.20 -3.02 -12.88
C GLN A 111 9.07 -3.76 -11.89
N ARG A 112 8.54 -4.78 -11.22
CA ARG A 112 9.34 -5.77 -10.52
C ARG A 112 10.03 -6.67 -11.53
N ILE A 113 11.35 -6.81 -11.41
CA ILE A 113 12.15 -7.68 -12.26
C ILE A 113 12.24 -9.04 -11.56
N VAL A 114 11.34 -9.93 -11.94
CA VAL A 114 11.23 -11.30 -11.42
C VAL A 114 11.08 -12.25 -12.59
N PRO A 115 11.40 -13.52 -12.45
CA PRO A 115 11.13 -14.52 -13.47
C PRO A 115 9.65 -14.55 -13.80
N VAL A 116 9.30 -14.37 -15.08
CA VAL A 116 7.91 -14.41 -15.58
C VAL A 116 7.78 -15.51 -16.63
N LYS A 117 6.63 -16.19 -16.65
CA LYS A 117 6.32 -17.25 -17.61
C LYS A 117 5.50 -16.77 -18.80
N GLY A 118 4.88 -15.58 -18.69
CA GLY A 118 4.02 -15.04 -19.74
C GLY A 118 3.68 -13.56 -19.55
N PHE A 119 3.00 -12.97 -20.53
CA PHE A 119 2.64 -11.55 -20.52
C PHE A 119 1.69 -11.16 -19.39
N THR A 120 0.80 -12.05 -18.97
CA THR A 120 -0.12 -11.82 -17.87
C THR A 120 0.66 -11.65 -16.55
N GLU A 121 1.66 -12.50 -16.31
CA GLU A 121 2.53 -12.39 -15.15
C GLU A 121 3.38 -11.12 -15.19
N LEU A 122 3.80 -10.68 -16.39
CA LEU A 122 4.52 -9.41 -16.53
C LEU A 122 3.66 -8.25 -16.05
N PHE A 123 2.38 -8.21 -16.45
CA PHE A 123 1.45 -7.17 -16.00
C PHE A 123 1.13 -7.27 -14.50
N ASP A 124 1.01 -8.48 -13.96
CA ASP A 124 0.78 -8.70 -12.53
C ASP A 124 1.97 -8.20 -11.69
N ASN A 125 3.19 -8.35 -12.20
CA ASN A 125 4.42 -7.84 -11.59
C ASN A 125 4.71 -6.35 -11.87
N THR A 126 3.84 -5.67 -12.64
CA THR A 126 3.87 -4.22 -12.79
C THR A 126 3.13 -3.60 -11.62
N ASP A 127 3.80 -2.85 -10.77
CA ASP A 127 3.18 -2.18 -9.62
C ASP A 127 2.48 -0.89 -10.05
N PHE A 128 3.15 -0.08 -10.85
CA PHE A 128 2.60 1.18 -11.35
C PHE A 128 2.68 1.21 -12.88
N LEU A 129 1.58 1.56 -13.50
CA LEU A 129 1.48 1.92 -14.91
C LEU A 129 0.30 2.86 -15.06
N TYR A 130 0.52 4.14 -14.92
CA TYR A 130 -0.56 5.13 -15.00
C TYR A 130 -0.18 6.38 -15.77
N ILE A 131 -1.21 7.07 -16.23
CA ILE A 131 -1.14 8.42 -16.76
C ILE A 131 -1.96 9.33 -15.85
N GLN A 132 -1.43 10.50 -15.55
CA GLN A 132 -2.09 11.54 -14.77
C GLN A 132 -2.28 12.78 -15.65
N TYR A 133 -3.46 13.38 -15.57
CA TYR A 133 -3.76 14.68 -16.16
C TYR A 133 -4.01 15.71 -15.06
N LYS A 134 -3.28 16.83 -15.10
CA LYS A 134 -3.46 17.97 -14.19
C LYS A 134 -4.34 19.01 -14.88
N PHE A 135 -5.55 19.23 -14.37
CA PHE A 135 -6.45 20.27 -14.86
C PHE A 135 -5.94 21.66 -14.47
N ASN A 136 -5.40 21.76 -13.27
CA ASN A 136 -4.78 22.93 -12.65
C ASN A 136 -3.96 22.50 -11.43
N ASP A 137 -3.46 23.45 -10.65
CA ASP A 137 -2.61 23.17 -9.47
C ASP A 137 -3.35 22.41 -8.35
N GLN A 138 -4.68 22.42 -8.36
CA GLN A 138 -5.50 21.81 -7.32
C GLN A 138 -6.10 20.46 -7.74
N TRP A 139 -6.45 20.28 -9.00
CA TRP A 139 -7.19 19.13 -9.48
C TRP A 139 -6.39 18.27 -10.46
N SER A 140 -6.36 17.00 -10.21
CA SER A 140 -5.80 16.01 -11.14
C SER A 140 -6.65 14.74 -11.21
N LEU A 141 -6.56 14.07 -12.36
CA LEU A 141 -7.14 12.75 -12.62
C LEU A 141 -6.02 11.80 -12.99
N ARG A 142 -6.02 10.61 -12.43
CA ARG A 142 -5.08 9.54 -12.76
C ARG A 142 -5.86 8.31 -13.21
N MET A 143 -5.33 7.58 -14.19
CA MET A 143 -5.89 6.32 -14.68
C MET A 143 -4.78 5.33 -14.94
N GLY A 144 -5.00 4.07 -14.59
CA GLY A 144 -4.07 2.97 -14.80
C GLY A 144 -3.94 2.06 -13.59
N LYS A 145 -2.82 1.33 -13.52
CA LYS A 145 -2.47 0.49 -12.39
C LYS A 145 -1.69 1.31 -11.37
N GLU A 146 -2.19 1.36 -10.16
CA GLU A 146 -1.56 2.08 -9.04
C GLU A 146 -1.90 1.41 -7.71
N ALA A 147 -1.20 1.77 -6.64
CA ALA A 147 -1.61 1.37 -5.30
C ALA A 147 -2.94 2.05 -4.96
N ILE A 148 -3.92 1.29 -4.46
CA ILE A 148 -5.15 1.89 -3.96
C ILE A 148 -4.83 2.78 -2.76
N TYR A 149 -5.60 3.83 -2.60
CA TYR A 149 -5.37 4.84 -1.56
C TYR A 149 -5.86 4.34 -0.20
N VAL A 150 -4.97 3.69 0.51
CA VAL A 150 -5.13 3.31 1.92
C VAL A 150 -4.24 4.21 2.76
N GLY A 151 -4.75 4.67 3.90
CA GLY A 151 -3.98 5.50 4.83
C GLY A 151 -2.91 4.71 5.58
N GLY A 152 -2.23 5.39 6.51
CA GLY A 152 -1.16 4.80 7.32
C GLY A 152 0.23 5.00 6.73
N PHE A 153 1.18 5.28 7.61
CA PHE A 153 2.57 5.55 7.23
C PHE A 153 3.36 4.29 6.93
N GLU A 154 2.98 3.15 7.51
CA GLU A 154 3.57 1.87 7.12
C GLU A 154 3.19 1.51 5.68
N TYR A 155 1.92 1.69 5.33
CA TYR A 155 1.43 1.35 3.99
C TYR A 155 1.95 2.31 2.91
N ASP A 156 2.11 3.59 3.23
CA ASP A 156 2.64 4.62 2.33
C ASP A 156 4.16 4.49 2.10
N ALA A 157 4.86 3.77 3.00
CA ALA A 157 6.29 3.57 2.88
C ALA A 157 6.65 2.75 1.63
N PRO A 158 7.70 3.14 0.87
CA PRO A 158 8.21 2.33 -0.22
C PRO A 158 8.56 0.91 0.28
N PRO A 159 8.15 -0.16 -0.44
CA PRO A 159 8.40 -1.53 0.02
C PRO A 159 9.87 -1.84 0.32
N ILE A 160 10.80 -1.23 -0.43
CA ILE A 160 12.25 -1.39 -0.24
C ILE A 160 12.74 -0.81 1.11
N ASP A 161 11.94 0.03 1.78
CA ASP A 161 12.24 0.66 3.08
C ASP A 161 11.55 -0.05 4.26
N VAL A 162 10.73 -1.06 3.97
CA VAL A 162 10.01 -1.84 4.98
C VAL A 162 10.76 -3.14 5.24
N TYR A 163 11.26 -3.35 6.45
CA TYR A 163 12.08 -4.52 6.81
C TYR A 163 11.25 -5.64 7.43
N TYR A 164 10.44 -5.31 8.42
CA TYR A 164 9.43 -6.18 9.02
C TYR A 164 8.15 -5.38 9.21
N TYR A 165 7.00 -6.05 9.10
CA TYR A 165 5.74 -5.39 8.81
C TYR A 165 4.55 -6.11 9.41
N THR A 166 3.40 -5.42 9.41
CA THR A 166 2.10 -6.00 9.76
C THR A 166 1.70 -7.08 8.75
N HIS A 167 0.94 -8.07 9.19
CA HIS A 167 0.31 -9.05 8.30
C HIS A 167 -0.50 -8.35 7.21
N TYR A 168 -1.20 -7.26 7.56
CA TYR A 168 -1.93 -6.43 6.61
C TYR A 168 -1.05 -5.93 5.47
N TRP A 169 0.10 -5.32 5.78
CA TRP A 169 1.02 -4.80 4.76
C TRP A 169 1.58 -5.91 3.86
N GLY A 170 1.94 -7.04 4.44
CA GLY A 170 2.56 -8.16 3.71
C GLY A 170 1.60 -8.93 2.81
N SER A 171 0.31 -8.95 3.16
CA SER A 171 -0.68 -9.81 2.49
C SER A 171 -1.63 -9.05 1.57
N PHE A 172 -1.76 -7.72 1.72
CA PHE A 172 -2.76 -6.94 1.01
C PHE A 172 -2.35 -6.63 -0.44
N PRO A 173 -3.05 -7.16 -1.48
CA PRO A 173 -2.74 -6.90 -2.87
C PRO A 173 -3.22 -5.50 -3.26
N CYS A 174 -2.32 -4.55 -3.24
CA CYS A 174 -2.64 -3.13 -3.34
C CYS A 174 -2.55 -2.52 -4.74
N PHE A 175 -1.81 -3.16 -5.68
CA PHE A 175 -1.60 -2.59 -7.02
C PHE A 175 -2.69 -3.02 -7.98
N LEU A 176 -3.69 -2.17 -8.17
CA LEU A 176 -4.92 -2.46 -8.89
C LEU A 176 -5.17 -1.48 -10.04
N LEU A 177 -5.88 -1.94 -11.06
CA LEU A 177 -6.38 -1.08 -12.13
C LEU A 177 -7.54 -0.23 -11.63
N GLY A 178 -7.47 1.07 -11.95
CA GLY A 178 -8.51 2.00 -11.53
C GLY A 178 -8.30 3.42 -12.03
N MET A 179 -9.02 4.32 -11.40
CA MET A 179 -8.89 5.76 -11.59
C MET A 179 -8.97 6.49 -10.26
N SER A 180 -8.28 7.61 -10.17
CA SER A 180 -8.33 8.47 -8.99
C SER A 180 -8.45 9.94 -9.36
N ALA A 181 -9.33 10.65 -8.66
CA ALA A 181 -9.45 12.10 -8.72
C ALA A 181 -8.87 12.68 -7.43
N ALA A 182 -7.92 13.59 -7.56
CA ALA A 182 -7.27 14.21 -6.43
C ALA A 182 -7.52 15.72 -6.40
N PHE A 183 -7.82 16.22 -5.21
CA PHE A 183 -7.89 17.64 -4.89
C PHE A 183 -6.81 17.98 -3.88
N THR A 184 -6.01 19.00 -4.16
CA THR A 184 -5.04 19.59 -3.24
C THR A 184 -5.45 21.04 -2.94
N ASP A 185 -5.49 21.42 -1.68
CA ASP A 185 -5.83 22.80 -1.32
C ASP A 185 -4.74 23.77 -1.80
N LYS A 186 -5.07 25.07 -1.83
CA LYS A 186 -4.13 26.12 -2.29
C LYS A 186 -2.85 26.21 -1.42
N SER A 187 -2.90 25.78 -0.17
CA SER A 187 -1.75 25.78 0.72
C SER A 187 -0.85 24.55 0.50
N GLY A 188 -1.30 23.55 -0.26
CA GLY A 188 -0.62 22.25 -0.43
C GLY A 188 -0.64 21.36 0.82
N LYS A 189 -1.29 21.83 1.91
CA LYS A 189 -1.28 21.11 3.19
C LYS A 189 -2.26 19.95 3.24
N ASN A 190 -3.36 20.03 2.49
CA ASN A 190 -4.39 19.01 2.47
C ASN A 190 -4.57 18.47 1.05
N LYS A 191 -4.57 17.15 0.95
CA LYS A 191 -4.89 16.43 -0.29
C LYS A 191 -5.97 15.42 0.01
N ILE A 192 -7.05 15.45 -0.78
CA ILE A 192 -8.15 14.48 -0.74
C ILE A 192 -8.11 13.72 -2.06
N VAL A 193 -8.22 12.41 -2.00
CA VAL A 193 -8.28 11.55 -3.18
C VAL A 193 -9.51 10.66 -3.08
N PHE A 194 -10.28 10.65 -4.14
CA PHE A 194 -11.28 9.61 -4.39
C PHE A 194 -10.70 8.66 -5.43
N ASN A 195 -10.62 7.37 -5.10
CA ASN A 195 -10.13 6.33 -5.97
C ASN A 195 -11.20 5.25 -6.16
N LEU A 196 -11.41 4.87 -7.41
CA LEU A 196 -12.23 3.75 -7.83
C LEU A 196 -11.36 2.76 -8.57
N ALA A 197 -11.24 1.54 -8.06
CA ALA A 197 -10.39 0.52 -8.64
C ALA A 197 -11.09 -0.84 -8.63
N ASN A 198 -10.51 -1.83 -9.30
CA ASN A 198 -10.91 -3.21 -9.11
C ASN A 198 -10.78 -3.58 -7.63
N SER A 199 -11.61 -4.50 -7.15
CA SER A 199 -11.44 -5.04 -5.81
C SER A 199 -10.23 -5.96 -5.74
N PRO A 200 -9.45 -5.94 -4.64
CA PRO A 200 -8.36 -6.89 -4.43
C PRO A 200 -8.84 -8.35 -4.38
N TYR A 201 -10.09 -8.58 -4.04
CA TYR A 201 -10.69 -9.92 -3.92
C TYR A 201 -11.05 -10.57 -5.26
N VAL A 202 -10.92 -9.85 -6.38
CA VAL A 202 -11.13 -10.40 -7.74
C VAL A 202 -10.12 -11.49 -8.08
N HIS A 203 -8.91 -11.43 -7.54
CA HIS A 203 -7.85 -12.39 -7.83
C HIS A 203 -8.16 -13.82 -7.36
N TYR A 204 -9.06 -13.98 -6.43
CA TYR A 204 -9.45 -15.27 -5.85
C TYR A 204 -10.69 -15.87 -6.51
N MET A 205 -11.23 -15.21 -7.53
CA MET A 205 -12.36 -15.72 -8.31
C MET A 205 -11.87 -16.35 -9.62
N ASP A 206 -12.50 -17.45 -10.04
CA ASP A 206 -12.17 -18.18 -11.27
C ASP A 206 -12.24 -17.33 -12.55
N ASN A 207 -12.86 -16.16 -12.45
CA ASN A 207 -13.06 -15.25 -13.59
C ASN A 207 -12.68 -13.81 -13.24
N LYS A 208 -11.38 -13.55 -13.18
CA LYS A 208 -10.76 -12.26 -12.80
C LYS A 208 -11.34 -11.02 -13.49
N TRP A 209 -11.79 -11.17 -14.75
CA TRP A 209 -12.20 -10.04 -15.58
C TRP A 209 -13.70 -9.73 -15.52
N ASN A 210 -14.52 -10.70 -15.10
CA ASN A 210 -15.97 -10.61 -15.12
C ASN A 210 -16.63 -10.50 -13.74
N SER A 211 -15.84 -10.39 -12.66
CA SER A 211 -16.40 -10.31 -11.31
C SER A 211 -17.22 -9.05 -11.09
N GLY A 212 -16.85 -7.93 -11.75
CA GLY A 212 -17.47 -6.64 -11.56
C GLY A 212 -17.39 -6.10 -10.13
N LEU A 213 -16.47 -6.65 -9.30
CA LEU A 213 -16.23 -6.21 -7.94
C LEU A 213 -15.31 -5.00 -7.96
N LEU A 214 -15.66 -3.97 -7.19
CA LEU A 214 -14.96 -2.70 -7.16
C LEU A 214 -14.55 -2.34 -5.73
N SER A 215 -13.53 -1.50 -5.64
CA SER A 215 -13.13 -0.83 -4.41
C SER A 215 -13.38 0.68 -4.53
N TYR A 216 -13.90 1.24 -3.45
CA TYR A 216 -14.22 2.67 -3.33
C TYR A 216 -13.40 3.23 -2.18
N ASN A 217 -12.47 4.11 -2.50
CA ASN A 217 -11.49 4.57 -1.53
C ASN A 217 -11.55 6.09 -1.42
N LEU A 218 -11.68 6.59 -0.19
CA LEU A 218 -11.55 8.00 0.14
C LEU A 218 -10.33 8.15 1.04
N TYR A 219 -9.40 8.98 0.61
CA TYR A 219 -8.13 9.20 1.29
C TYR A 219 -7.92 10.69 1.55
N TRP A 220 -7.39 11.00 2.72
CA TRP A 220 -6.96 12.34 3.09
C TRP A 220 -5.56 12.32 3.66
N SER A 221 -4.67 13.12 3.09
CA SER A 221 -3.37 13.44 3.67
C SER A 221 -3.34 14.89 4.12
N GLY A 222 -2.90 15.11 5.36
CA GLY A 222 -2.72 16.44 5.95
C GLY A 222 -1.28 16.64 6.41
N ASN A 223 -0.73 17.85 6.21
CA ASN A 223 0.59 18.24 6.67
C ASN A 223 0.51 19.58 7.41
N PHE A 224 0.73 19.56 8.71
CA PHE A 224 0.58 20.70 9.62
C PHE A 224 1.90 21.02 10.33
N GLY A 225 2.99 21.01 9.57
CA GLY A 225 4.34 21.25 10.09
C GLY A 225 4.93 19.98 10.71
N HIS A 226 5.02 19.94 12.03
CA HIS A 226 5.53 18.75 12.73
C HIS A 226 4.53 17.59 12.75
N PHE A 227 3.27 17.83 12.50
CA PHE A 227 2.20 16.83 12.51
C PHE A 227 1.69 16.55 11.11
N SER A 228 1.62 15.27 10.77
CA SER A 228 1.04 14.80 9.50
C SER A 228 0.03 13.68 9.73
N THR A 229 -0.94 13.59 8.83
CA THR A 229 -1.99 12.55 8.87
C THR A 229 -2.10 11.85 7.54
N LEU A 230 -2.40 10.55 7.55
CA LEU A 230 -2.77 9.74 6.40
C LEU A 230 -4.00 8.91 6.79
N TYR A 231 -5.19 9.42 6.50
CA TYR A 231 -6.45 8.77 6.84
C TYR A 231 -7.12 8.23 5.59
N SER A 232 -7.81 7.11 5.74
CA SER A 232 -8.64 6.58 4.67
C SER A 232 -9.90 5.89 5.16
N LEU A 233 -10.86 5.84 4.25
CA LEU A 233 -12.08 5.05 4.36
C LEU A 233 -12.20 4.25 3.07
N ASN A 234 -12.11 2.93 3.19
CA ASN A 234 -12.04 2.02 2.07
C ASN A 234 -13.18 1.01 2.15
N PHE A 235 -13.91 0.84 1.06
CA PHE A 235 -14.99 -0.14 0.91
C PHE A 235 -14.59 -1.08 -0.22
N LEU A 236 -14.21 -2.32 0.11
CA LEU A 236 -13.71 -3.32 -0.82
C LEU A 236 -14.77 -4.39 -1.00
N GLU A 237 -15.35 -4.49 -2.19
CA GLU A 237 -16.30 -5.56 -2.47
C GLU A 237 -15.60 -6.93 -2.47
N TYR A 238 -16.03 -7.84 -1.62
CA TYR A 238 -15.62 -9.25 -1.66
C TYR A 238 -16.70 -10.14 -2.28
N GLN A 239 -17.95 -9.65 -2.27
CA GLN A 239 -19.09 -10.17 -2.99
C GLN A 239 -19.94 -8.98 -3.42
N ARG A 240 -20.70 -9.10 -4.51
CA ARG A 240 -21.48 -7.99 -5.03
C ARG A 240 -22.41 -7.39 -3.98
N GLY A 241 -22.17 -6.11 -3.67
CA GLY A 241 -22.90 -5.37 -2.65
C GLY A 241 -22.52 -5.70 -1.20
N LYS A 242 -21.51 -6.55 -0.99
CA LYS A 242 -20.93 -6.82 0.34
C LYS A 242 -19.49 -6.35 0.40
N PHE A 243 -19.13 -5.69 1.48
CA PHE A 243 -17.86 -4.99 1.60
C PHE A 243 -17.09 -5.42 2.85
N ILE A 244 -15.78 -5.48 2.71
CA ILE A 244 -14.86 -5.34 3.84
C ILE A 244 -14.50 -3.86 3.90
N ASN A 245 -14.61 -3.28 5.09
CA ASN A 245 -14.38 -1.87 5.31
C ASN A 245 -13.06 -1.67 6.03
N PHE A 246 -12.15 -0.91 5.43
CA PHE A 246 -10.94 -0.48 6.10
C PHE A 246 -11.11 0.97 6.54
N ILE A 247 -10.90 1.21 7.83
CA ILE A 247 -10.75 2.55 8.39
C ILE A 247 -9.30 2.65 8.84
N VAL A 248 -8.55 3.57 8.27
CA VAL A 248 -7.14 3.76 8.62
C VAL A 248 -6.90 5.16 9.13
N LEU A 249 -6.21 5.24 10.26
CA LEU A 249 -5.87 6.47 10.95
C LEU A 249 -4.36 6.49 11.19
N GLY A 250 -3.60 7.07 10.25
CA GLY A 250 -2.16 7.23 10.37
C GLY A 250 -1.80 8.63 10.87
N ASN A 251 -1.00 8.70 11.92
CA ASN A 251 -0.55 9.94 12.53
C ASN A 251 0.97 9.92 12.66
N LYS A 252 1.63 11.03 12.32
CA LYS A 252 3.08 11.16 12.40
C LYS A 252 3.47 12.50 13.01
N LEU A 253 4.42 12.45 13.93
CA LEU A 253 5.14 13.60 14.44
C LEU A 253 6.57 13.55 13.90
N SER A 254 7.07 14.67 13.37
CA SER A 254 8.40 14.77 12.79
C SER A 254 9.09 16.01 13.30
N PHE A 255 10.34 15.83 13.78
CA PHE A 255 11.24 16.87 14.24
C PHE A 255 12.59 16.67 13.56
N ASP A 256 13.53 17.61 13.71
CA ASP A 256 14.81 17.58 13.00
C ASP A 256 15.60 16.29 13.20
N LYS A 257 15.57 15.71 14.40
CA LYS A 257 16.37 14.54 14.76
C LYS A 257 15.55 13.26 14.97
N TRP A 258 14.24 13.35 15.09
CA TRP A 258 13.42 12.16 15.30
C TRP A 258 12.03 12.30 14.68
N SER A 259 11.45 11.19 14.34
CA SER A 259 10.05 11.11 13.96
C SER A 259 9.42 9.85 14.53
N ILE A 260 8.15 9.93 14.83
CA ILE A 260 7.35 8.78 15.23
C ILE A 260 6.03 8.77 14.46
N TYR A 261 5.64 7.61 13.97
CA TYR A 261 4.28 7.43 13.49
C TYR A 261 3.54 6.37 14.29
N PHE A 262 2.23 6.48 14.26
CA PHE A 262 1.28 5.52 14.80
C PHE A 262 0.13 5.36 13.81
N ASP A 263 -0.07 4.11 13.35
CA ASP A 263 -1.16 3.74 12.46
C ASP A 263 -2.11 2.80 13.20
N TYR A 264 -3.41 3.04 13.00
CA TYR A 264 -4.49 2.14 13.37
C TYR A 264 -5.23 1.74 12.09
N ILE A 265 -5.41 0.44 11.87
CA ILE A 265 -6.07 -0.12 10.70
C ILE A 265 -7.16 -1.07 11.18
N ASN A 266 -8.41 -0.71 10.96
CA ASN A 266 -9.53 -1.62 11.16
C ASN A 266 -9.77 -2.42 9.86
N ARG A 267 -9.94 -3.75 9.97
CA ARG A 267 -10.10 -4.66 8.82
C ARG A 267 -11.45 -5.35 8.76
N ALA A 268 -12.40 -4.94 9.56
CA ALA A 268 -13.65 -5.67 9.76
C ALA A 268 -14.62 -5.53 8.60
N ALA A 269 -15.38 -6.61 8.31
CA ALA A 269 -16.53 -6.57 7.42
C ALA A 269 -17.72 -5.81 8.03
N SER A 270 -17.72 -5.54 9.34
CA SER A 270 -18.74 -4.82 10.07
C SER A 270 -18.13 -3.79 11.02
N PHE A 271 -18.72 -2.60 11.12
CA PHE A 271 -18.31 -1.58 12.08
C PHE A 271 -18.42 -2.03 13.55
N ASN A 272 -19.27 -3.02 13.86
CA ASN A 272 -19.37 -3.59 15.20
C ASN A 272 -18.07 -4.30 15.64
N ASN A 273 -17.21 -4.64 14.70
CA ASN A 273 -15.93 -5.32 14.94
C ASN A 273 -14.73 -4.38 14.92
N PHE A 274 -14.93 -3.07 15.09
CA PHE A 274 -13.91 -2.04 15.01
C PHE A 274 -12.69 -2.33 15.89
N PHE A 275 -12.89 -2.83 17.10
CA PHE A 275 -11.81 -3.21 18.01
C PHE A 275 -11.58 -4.73 18.12
N LYS A 276 -12.20 -5.52 17.25
CA LYS A 276 -12.06 -6.98 17.25
C LYS A 276 -11.17 -7.49 16.10
N ASP A 277 -11.10 -6.73 15.01
CA ASP A 277 -10.27 -7.04 13.85
C ASP A 277 -9.52 -5.78 13.43
N PHE A 278 -8.28 -5.67 13.90
CA PHE A 278 -7.46 -4.49 13.65
C PHE A 278 -5.96 -4.76 13.70
N SER A 279 -5.19 -3.82 13.16
CA SER A 279 -3.75 -3.69 13.33
C SER A 279 -3.41 -2.33 13.92
N VAL A 280 -2.43 -2.31 14.82
CA VAL A 280 -1.74 -1.10 15.25
C VAL A 280 -0.25 -1.27 15.00
N VAL A 281 0.39 -0.23 14.49
CA VAL A 281 1.83 -0.24 14.26
C VAL A 281 2.41 1.14 14.54
N SER A 282 3.62 1.15 15.08
CA SER A 282 4.37 2.37 15.36
C SER A 282 5.83 2.18 15.01
N ARG A 283 6.45 3.24 14.50
CA ARG A 283 7.89 3.29 14.25
C ARG A 283 8.43 4.63 14.75
N LEU A 284 9.51 4.56 15.49
CA LEU A 284 10.33 5.68 15.92
C LEU A 284 11.62 5.64 15.12
N ASP A 285 11.97 6.76 14.46
CA ASP A 285 13.24 6.98 13.79
C ASP A 285 14.02 8.06 14.53
N TRP A 286 15.32 7.82 14.76
CA TRP A 286 16.24 8.77 15.33
C TRP A 286 17.43 9.00 14.40
N HIS A 287 17.45 10.17 13.78
CA HIS A 287 18.54 10.62 12.89
C HIS A 287 19.73 11.11 13.73
N VAL A 288 20.58 10.18 14.12
CA VAL A 288 21.81 10.46 14.91
C VAL A 288 22.74 11.39 14.15
N SER A 289 22.82 11.20 12.83
CA SER A 289 23.58 12.04 11.91
C SER A 289 22.94 11.99 10.51
N PRO A 290 23.37 12.83 9.56
CA PRO A 290 22.89 12.74 8.17
C PRO A 290 23.14 11.39 7.50
N SER A 291 24.05 10.57 8.04
CA SER A 291 24.39 9.26 7.50
C SER A 291 23.83 8.09 8.32
N VAL A 292 23.38 8.31 9.55
CA VAL A 292 22.96 7.24 10.46
C VAL A 292 21.56 7.50 10.98
N ASN A 293 20.67 6.57 10.72
CA ASN A 293 19.33 6.49 11.30
C ASN A 293 19.23 5.23 12.18
N LEU A 294 18.80 5.39 13.42
CA LEU A 294 18.39 4.30 14.29
C LEU A 294 16.87 4.25 14.30
N PHE A 295 16.31 3.04 14.29
CA PHE A 295 14.87 2.91 14.36
C PHE A 295 14.41 1.82 15.32
N ALA A 296 13.22 2.01 15.88
CA ALA A 296 12.48 1.00 16.60
C ALA A 296 11.09 0.91 15.98
N LYS A 297 10.60 -0.31 15.75
CA LYS A 297 9.27 -0.54 15.21
C LYS A 297 8.60 -1.68 15.96
N GLY A 298 7.30 -1.57 16.15
CA GLY A 298 6.50 -2.63 16.73
C GLY A 298 5.05 -2.49 16.33
N GLY A 299 4.33 -3.59 16.41
CA GLY A 299 2.93 -3.65 16.09
C GLY A 299 2.20 -4.78 16.80
N TYR A 300 0.89 -4.64 16.83
CA TYR A 300 -0.03 -5.66 17.32
C TYR A 300 -1.23 -5.74 16.38
N GLU A 301 -1.62 -6.96 16.07
CA GLU A 301 -2.73 -7.27 15.19
C GLU A 301 -3.57 -8.37 15.80
N GLN A 302 -4.88 -8.29 15.60
CA GLN A 302 -5.78 -9.37 16.02
C GLN A 302 -6.99 -9.49 15.09
N ASN A 303 -7.57 -10.69 15.04
CA ASN A 303 -8.89 -10.92 14.52
C ASN A 303 -9.67 -11.82 15.50
N PHE A 304 -10.50 -11.22 16.35
CA PHE A 304 -11.47 -11.88 17.23
C PHE A 304 -12.90 -11.48 16.89
N SER A 305 -13.15 -11.20 15.60
CA SER A 305 -14.46 -10.74 15.11
C SER A 305 -15.47 -11.85 14.94
N GLY A 306 -15.03 -13.12 14.92
CA GLY A 306 -15.84 -14.27 14.50
C GLY A 306 -15.98 -14.38 12.98
N CYS A 307 -15.26 -13.55 12.21
CA CYS A 307 -15.26 -13.60 10.75
C CYS A 307 -14.09 -14.44 10.24
N TYR A 308 -14.38 -15.42 9.40
CA TYR A 308 -13.40 -16.28 8.75
C TYR A 308 -13.10 -15.73 7.35
N TYR A 309 -11.83 -15.44 7.06
CA TYR A 309 -11.38 -14.87 5.79
C TYR A 309 -10.62 -15.88 4.93
N THR A 310 -10.42 -17.11 5.42
CA THR A 310 -9.72 -18.18 4.70
C THR A 310 -10.70 -19.19 4.13
N SER A 311 -10.36 -19.78 2.99
CA SER A 311 -11.16 -20.84 2.37
C SER A 311 -11.28 -22.09 3.26
N GLY A 312 -12.34 -22.85 3.04
CA GLY A 312 -12.55 -24.13 3.72
C GLY A 312 -13.37 -24.05 5.01
N TYR A 313 -13.73 -22.85 5.46
CA TYR A 313 -14.64 -22.67 6.58
C TYR A 313 -16.06 -22.37 6.07
N GLU A 314 -17.08 -22.97 6.70
CA GLU A 314 -18.50 -22.85 6.30
C GLU A 314 -18.99 -21.39 6.25
N ASN A 315 -18.41 -20.50 7.07
CA ASN A 315 -18.72 -19.07 7.14
C ASN A 315 -17.61 -18.18 6.56
N SER A 316 -16.77 -18.71 5.67
CA SER A 316 -15.70 -17.93 5.06
C SER A 316 -16.27 -16.75 4.28
N LEU A 317 -15.80 -15.53 4.58
CA LEU A 317 -16.20 -14.33 3.86
C LEU A 317 -15.43 -14.19 2.55
N VAL A 318 -14.18 -14.63 2.53
CA VAL A 318 -13.26 -14.50 1.40
C VAL A 318 -12.32 -15.69 1.38
N ASP A 319 -12.09 -16.24 0.22
CA ASP A 319 -11.02 -17.20 0.00
C ASP A 319 -9.70 -16.44 -0.17
N ALA A 320 -9.11 -16.03 0.95
CA ALA A 320 -7.91 -15.19 0.87
C ALA A 320 -7.02 -15.30 2.11
N ASP A 321 -5.76 -15.61 1.87
CA ASP A 321 -4.69 -15.44 2.85
C ASP A 321 -4.35 -13.95 3.13
N MET A 322 -5.14 -13.02 2.58
CA MET A 322 -4.91 -11.57 2.67
C MET A 322 -5.25 -10.98 4.02
N LEU A 323 -6.11 -11.63 4.77
CA LEU A 323 -6.60 -11.11 6.04
C LEU A 323 -6.20 -12.07 7.16
N MET A 324 -5.98 -11.53 8.34
CA MET A 324 -5.66 -12.35 9.50
C MET A 324 -6.82 -13.32 9.78
N PRO A 325 -6.58 -14.63 9.86
CA PRO A 325 -7.60 -15.60 10.18
C PRO A 325 -8.26 -15.30 11.52
N ASN A 326 -9.53 -15.73 11.67
CA ASN A 326 -10.24 -15.55 12.94
C ASN A 326 -9.51 -16.24 14.10
N ASN A 327 -9.69 -15.70 15.30
CA ASN A 327 -9.10 -16.17 16.53
C ASN A 327 -7.57 -16.20 16.54
N GLN A 328 -6.95 -15.20 15.90
CA GLN A 328 -5.50 -15.06 15.89
C GLN A 328 -5.07 -13.69 16.36
N ALA A 329 -3.90 -13.63 16.97
CA ALA A 329 -3.20 -12.41 17.31
C ALA A 329 -1.72 -12.50 16.91
N HIS A 330 -1.18 -11.39 16.48
CA HIS A 330 0.22 -11.23 16.07
C HIS A 330 0.81 -10.01 16.77
N CYS A 331 1.98 -10.18 17.36
CA CYS A 331 2.75 -9.09 17.96
C CYS A 331 4.16 -9.16 17.42
N PHE A 332 4.69 -8.03 16.98
CA PHE A 332 6.07 -7.94 16.54
C PHE A 332 6.74 -6.67 17.07
N TYR A 333 8.04 -6.74 17.27
CA TYR A 333 8.85 -5.58 17.65
C TYR A 333 10.32 -5.83 17.30
N GLY A 334 11.03 -4.74 17.06
CA GLY A 334 12.45 -4.83 16.70
C GLY A 334 13.13 -3.47 16.71
N LEU A 335 14.44 -3.54 16.58
CA LEU A 335 15.34 -2.40 16.52
C LEU A 335 16.24 -2.56 15.30
N GLY A 336 16.64 -1.45 14.72
CA GLY A 336 17.57 -1.49 13.60
C GLY A 336 18.29 -0.18 13.37
N MET A 337 19.19 -0.24 12.40
CA MET A 337 19.97 0.90 11.95
C MET A 337 20.07 0.94 10.43
N GLU A 338 20.17 2.14 9.90
CA GLU A 338 20.47 2.42 8.50
C GLU A 338 21.69 3.32 8.44
N PHE A 339 22.61 2.98 7.53
CA PHE A 339 23.79 3.78 7.26
C PHE A 339 23.86 4.14 5.78
N ARG A 340 23.93 5.44 5.48
CA ARG A 340 24.10 5.99 4.12
C ARG A 340 25.46 6.67 4.01
N PRO A 341 26.42 6.08 3.26
CA PRO A 341 27.72 6.68 3.06
C PRO A 341 27.59 8.03 2.36
N ARG A 342 28.23 9.07 2.87
CA ARG A 342 28.18 10.42 2.26
C ARG A 342 28.70 10.46 0.84
N VAL A 343 29.68 9.60 0.53
CA VAL A 343 30.31 9.52 -0.81
C VAL A 343 29.38 8.81 -1.81
N TYR A 344 28.52 7.91 -1.33
CA TYR A 344 27.59 7.14 -2.15
C TYR A 344 26.18 7.21 -1.55
N PRO A 345 25.46 8.35 -1.71
CA PRO A 345 24.15 8.54 -1.10
C PRO A 345 23.06 7.60 -1.66
N ASP A 346 23.31 7.01 -2.82
CA ASP A 346 22.44 6.03 -3.46
C ASP A 346 22.63 4.60 -2.89
N LEU A 347 23.52 4.43 -1.91
CA LEU A 347 23.76 3.19 -1.20
C LEU A 347 23.27 3.31 0.24
N ARG A 348 22.57 2.31 0.73
CA ARG A 348 22.20 2.18 2.14
C ARG A 348 22.57 0.78 2.63
N VAL A 349 23.27 0.72 3.73
CA VAL A 349 23.47 -0.50 4.51
C VAL A 349 22.47 -0.46 5.66
N HIS A 350 21.83 -1.57 5.96
CA HIS A 350 20.92 -1.68 7.10
C HIS A 350 21.20 -2.96 7.89
N ALA A 351 20.81 -2.93 9.16
CA ALA A 351 20.81 -4.11 10.03
C ALA A 351 19.64 -3.98 11.01
N TYR A 352 18.99 -5.10 11.33
CA TYR A 352 17.94 -5.12 12.37
C TYR A 352 17.87 -6.46 13.07
N VAL A 353 17.30 -6.42 14.28
CA VAL A 353 16.84 -7.60 15.00
C VAL A 353 15.37 -7.39 15.33
N ALA A 354 14.54 -8.37 15.02
CA ALA A 354 13.11 -8.31 15.28
C ALA A 354 12.64 -9.64 15.88
N ASN A 355 11.61 -9.55 16.72
CA ASN A 355 10.89 -10.71 17.25
C ASN A 355 9.43 -10.60 16.85
N SER A 356 8.87 -11.68 16.37
CA SER A 356 7.48 -11.83 15.95
C SER A 356 6.86 -12.99 16.71
N VAL A 357 5.65 -12.79 17.23
CA VAL A 357 4.89 -13.82 17.93
C VAL A 357 3.48 -13.83 17.38
N MET A 358 3.10 -14.92 16.75
CA MET A 358 1.74 -15.18 16.33
C MET A 358 1.14 -16.28 17.20
N ASN A 359 -0.07 -16.08 17.67
CA ASN A 359 -0.75 -17.07 18.51
C ASN A 359 -2.23 -17.21 18.12
N ARG A 360 -2.72 -18.41 18.33
CA ARG A 360 -4.14 -18.76 18.28
C ARG A 360 -4.50 -19.40 19.63
N PRO A 361 -5.23 -18.69 20.51
CA PRO A 361 -5.72 -19.30 21.72
C PRO A 361 -6.82 -20.32 21.41
N SER A 362 -6.95 -21.34 22.25
CA SER A 362 -8.08 -22.26 22.21
C SER A 362 -9.32 -21.55 22.74
N GLU A 363 -10.43 -21.59 21.99
CA GLU A 363 -11.73 -21.02 22.41
C GLU A 363 -12.64 -22.04 23.09
N TYR A 364 -12.45 -23.34 22.82
CA TYR A 364 -13.33 -24.42 23.28
C TYR A 364 -12.52 -25.58 23.84
N GLU A 365 -13.10 -26.27 24.82
CA GLU A 365 -12.61 -27.56 25.27
C GLU A 365 -12.51 -28.50 24.05
N GLY A 366 -11.30 -28.89 23.72
CA GLY A 366 -11.06 -29.72 22.55
C GLY A 366 -10.51 -28.99 21.33
N ASP A 367 -10.35 -27.66 21.34
CA ASP A 367 -9.77 -26.91 20.23
C ASP A 367 -8.22 -26.92 20.27
N TYR A 368 -7.64 -26.58 19.13
CA TYR A 368 -6.20 -26.53 18.91
C TYR A 368 -5.66 -25.11 19.18
N SER A 369 -4.68 -24.99 20.09
CA SER A 369 -3.93 -23.77 20.28
C SER A 369 -2.52 -23.91 19.72
N TRP A 370 -1.99 -22.82 19.17
CA TRP A 370 -0.60 -22.78 18.73
C TRP A 370 0.02 -21.39 18.97
N LYS A 371 1.33 -21.40 19.10
CA LYS A 371 2.17 -20.22 19.18
C LYS A 371 3.37 -20.40 18.27
N HIS A 372 3.58 -19.47 17.35
CA HIS A 372 4.75 -19.39 16.50
C HIS A 372 5.52 -18.12 16.85
N GLN A 373 6.77 -18.27 17.23
CA GLN A 373 7.68 -17.18 17.54
C GLN A 373 8.85 -17.24 16.59
N THR A 374 9.17 -16.12 15.94
CA THR A 374 10.32 -15.96 15.04
C THR A 374 11.21 -14.85 15.58
N LEU A 375 12.48 -15.15 15.81
CA LEU A 375 13.53 -14.17 16.06
C LEU A 375 14.35 -14.03 14.79
N THR A 376 14.31 -12.82 14.19
CA THR A 376 15.03 -12.50 12.95
C THR A 376 16.21 -11.59 13.23
N ALA A 377 17.37 -11.90 12.67
CA ALA A 377 18.53 -11.02 12.56
C ALA A 377 18.87 -10.83 11.09
N ASN A 378 19.00 -9.58 10.66
CA ASN A 378 19.19 -9.24 9.25
C ASN A 378 20.25 -8.17 9.07
N VAL A 379 21.07 -8.34 8.01
CA VAL A 379 21.98 -7.32 7.50
C VAL A 379 21.84 -7.27 5.99
N GLY A 380 21.65 -6.06 5.45
CA GLY A 380 21.42 -5.94 4.02
C GLY A 380 21.92 -4.65 3.41
N VAL A 381 21.84 -4.60 2.09
CA VAL A 381 22.24 -3.47 1.26
C VAL A 381 21.11 -3.11 0.32
N THR A 382 20.77 -1.83 0.29
CA THR A 382 19.86 -1.24 -0.69
C THR A 382 20.65 -0.31 -1.60
N TRP A 383 20.39 -0.41 -2.89
CA TRP A 383 21.09 0.39 -3.90
C TRP A 383 20.11 0.98 -4.91
N TRP A 384 20.28 2.28 -5.18
CA TRP A 384 19.52 3.02 -6.20
C TRP A 384 20.48 3.45 -7.32
N LEU A 385 20.42 2.75 -8.46
CA LEU A 385 21.17 3.13 -9.65
C LEU A 385 20.39 4.22 -10.42
N ASN A 386 20.72 5.46 -10.17
CA ASN A 386 20.01 6.61 -10.72
C ASN A 386 20.55 7.00 -12.10
N PHE A 387 19.86 6.56 -13.17
CA PHE A 387 20.21 6.88 -14.55
C PHE A 387 19.95 8.34 -14.94
N MET A 388 19.13 9.09 -14.16
CA MET A 388 18.96 10.53 -14.39
C MET A 388 20.27 11.29 -14.39
N LYS A 389 21.28 10.81 -13.66
CA LYS A 389 22.61 11.42 -13.60
C LYS A 389 23.33 11.42 -14.96
N PHE A 390 23.00 10.47 -15.83
CA PHE A 390 23.64 10.25 -17.12
C PHE A 390 22.84 10.84 -18.29
N LEU A 391 21.62 11.32 -18.06
CA LEU A 391 20.80 11.92 -19.11
C LEU A 391 21.32 13.34 -19.45
N PRO A 392 21.22 13.73 -20.74
CA PRO A 392 21.41 15.13 -21.15
C PRO A 392 20.42 16.06 -20.45
N GLU A 393 20.87 17.30 -20.12
CA GLU A 393 20.03 18.29 -19.41
C GLU A 393 18.68 18.58 -20.11
N LYS A 394 18.63 18.52 -21.43
CA LYS A 394 17.38 18.72 -22.19
C LYS A 394 16.33 17.64 -21.98
N LEU A 395 16.68 16.49 -21.40
CA LEU A 395 15.79 15.38 -21.10
C LEU A 395 15.45 15.27 -19.61
N LYS A 396 16.06 16.08 -18.78
CA LYS A 396 15.75 16.23 -17.33
C LYS A 396 14.66 17.33 -17.13
#